data_922a963e5979b41c8d509288dae6ed3b
#
_entry.id   922a963e5979b41c8d509288dae6ed3b
#
_cell.length_a   1.000
_cell.length_b   1.000
_cell.length_c   1.000
_cell.angle_alpha   90.00
_cell.angle_beta   90.00
_cell.angle_gamma   90.00
#
_symmetry.space_group_name_H-M   'P 1'
#
loop_
_entity.id
_entity.type
_entity.pdbx_description
1 polymer ?
#
loop_
_entity_poly.entity_id
_entity_poly.type
_entity_poly.pdbx_seq_one_letter_code
_entity_poly.pdbx_strand_id
1 'polypeptide(L)'
;AHKGMVPSKNSIVATTLEEAGGLRGHEGEEFVYVLKGSFFLHSEQYVPTLLETGDSMYFDSNMPHAYVAADDRGAEILSVTRIAP
;
A
#
# COMPACT_ATOMS: atom_id res chain seq x y z
N ALA A 1 24.11 -3.23 12.22
CA ALA A 1 23.46 -1.92 12.10
C ALA A 1 22.08 -2.06 11.52
N HIS A 2 21.15 -1.32 12.07
CA HIS A 2 19.78 -1.33 11.58
C HIS A 2 19.59 -0.27 10.51
N LYS A 3 18.97 -0.68 9.44
CA LYS A 3 18.57 0.26 8.41
C LYS A 3 17.09 0.57 8.64
N GLY A 4 16.76 1.85 8.64
CA GLY A 4 15.39 2.30 8.91
C GLY A 4 14.41 2.02 7.78
N MET A 5 14.92 1.79 6.56
CA MET A 5 14.07 1.57 5.39
C MET A 5 14.07 0.11 4.98
N VAL A 6 12.86 -0.39 4.71
CA VAL A 6 12.66 -1.78 4.28
C VAL A 6 11.95 -1.76 2.92
N PRO A 7 12.72 -1.82 1.82
CA PRO A 7 12.11 -1.91 0.49
C PRO A 7 11.63 -3.33 0.21
N SER A 8 10.52 -3.45 -0.50
CA SER A 8 10.02 -4.74 -0.94
C SER A 8 9.16 -4.60 -2.19
N LYS A 9 9.13 -5.66 -2.99
CA LYS A 9 8.27 -5.75 -4.16
C LYS A 9 7.14 -6.70 -3.80
N ASN A 10 5.92 -6.26 -3.98
CA ASN A 10 4.74 -7.03 -3.58
C ASN A 10 3.70 -7.07 -4.68
N SER A 11 2.90 -8.13 -4.69
CA SER A 11 1.74 -8.26 -5.55
C SER A 11 0.48 -7.99 -4.72
N ILE A 12 -0.43 -7.21 -5.28
CA ILE A 12 -1.73 -6.95 -4.69
C ILE A 12 -2.74 -7.76 -5.48
N VAL A 13 -3.34 -8.76 -4.83
CA VAL A 13 -4.29 -9.67 -5.48
C VAL A 13 -5.69 -9.56 -4.92
N ALA A 14 -5.85 -9.12 -3.67
CA ALA A 14 -7.16 -8.93 -3.06
C ALA A 14 -7.98 -7.92 -3.86
N THR A 15 -9.23 -8.25 -4.18
CA THR A 15 -10.11 -7.36 -4.93
C THR A 15 -11.23 -6.80 -4.07
N THR A 16 -11.24 -7.12 -2.79
CA THR A 16 -12.15 -6.53 -1.80
C THR A 16 -11.38 -6.20 -0.53
N LEU A 17 -11.90 -5.29 0.25
CA LEU A 17 -11.30 -4.93 1.53
C LEU A 17 -11.27 -6.14 2.47
N GLU A 18 -12.29 -6.96 2.43
CA GLU A 18 -12.36 -8.18 3.24
C GLU A 18 -11.24 -9.15 2.87
N GLU A 19 -11.02 -9.38 1.56
CA GLU A 19 -9.94 -10.25 1.10
C GLU A 19 -8.57 -9.72 1.50
N ALA A 20 -8.43 -8.40 1.55
CA ALA A 20 -7.20 -7.75 1.97
C ALA A 20 -6.94 -7.86 3.48
N GLY A 21 -7.93 -8.34 4.23
CA GLY A 21 -7.81 -8.49 5.67
C GLY A 21 -8.26 -7.27 6.47
N GLY A 22 -8.95 -6.32 5.84
CA GLY A 22 -9.42 -5.10 6.48
C GLY A 22 -8.32 -4.06 6.61
N LEU A 23 -8.66 -2.95 7.24
CA LEU A 23 -7.71 -1.86 7.45
C LEU A 23 -6.78 -2.19 8.61
N ARG A 24 -5.49 -1.96 8.41
CA ARG A 24 -4.48 -2.14 9.45
C ARG A 24 -3.44 -1.04 9.36
N GLY A 25 -2.99 -0.58 10.54
CA GLY A 25 -1.89 0.37 10.63
C GLY A 25 -0.67 -0.30 11.23
N HIS A 26 0.47 0.29 11.01
CA HIS A 26 1.71 -0.11 11.66
C HIS A 26 2.58 1.11 11.86
N GLU A 27 3.48 1.03 12.79
CA GLU A 27 4.35 2.15 13.12
C GLU A 27 5.26 2.50 11.94
N GLY A 28 5.44 3.79 11.71
CA GLY A 28 6.37 4.30 10.72
C GLY A 28 5.70 5.01 9.56
N GLU A 29 6.40 5.02 8.44
CA GLU A 29 6.00 5.69 7.22
C GLU A 29 6.13 4.73 6.06
N GLU A 30 5.34 4.94 5.02
CA GLU A 30 5.36 4.07 3.86
C GLU A 30 5.33 4.88 2.57
N PHE A 31 6.16 4.45 1.62
CA PHE A 31 6.16 4.95 0.24
C PHE A 31 5.79 3.79 -0.66
N VAL A 32 4.92 4.04 -1.63
CA VAL A 32 4.54 3.03 -2.60
C VAL A 32 4.65 3.58 -4.03
N TYR A 33 5.17 2.77 -4.93
CA TYR A 33 5.25 3.07 -6.36
C TYR A 33 4.62 1.92 -7.14
N VAL A 34 3.72 2.24 -8.07
CA VAL A 34 3.00 1.22 -8.83
C VAL A 34 3.80 0.81 -10.06
N LEU A 35 4.28 -0.43 -10.07
CA LEU A 35 5.06 -0.97 -11.17
C LEU A 35 4.18 -1.48 -12.29
N LYS A 36 3.01 -2.04 -11.97
CA LYS A 36 2.11 -2.64 -12.95
C LYS A 36 0.70 -2.71 -12.38
N GLY A 37 -0.29 -2.49 -13.23
CA GLY A 37 -1.70 -2.56 -12.83
C GLY A 37 -2.14 -1.34 -12.04
N SER A 38 -3.24 -1.48 -11.33
CA SER A 38 -3.78 -0.41 -10.51
C SER A 38 -4.46 -0.97 -9.26
N PHE A 39 -4.52 -0.15 -8.22
CA PHE A 39 -5.14 -0.53 -6.97
C PHE A 39 -5.70 0.69 -6.24
N PHE A 40 -6.59 0.43 -5.29
CA PHE A 40 -7.11 1.47 -4.41
C PHE A 40 -6.43 1.39 -3.05
N LEU A 41 -5.96 2.53 -2.57
CA LEU A 41 -5.50 2.66 -1.20
C LEU A 41 -6.70 3.07 -0.35
N HIS A 42 -7.12 2.20 0.54
CA HIS A 42 -8.22 2.44 1.48
C HIS A 42 -7.68 2.93 2.82
N SER A 43 -8.41 3.86 3.45
CA SER A 43 -8.11 4.30 4.80
C SER A 43 -9.42 4.65 5.53
N GLU A 44 -9.34 4.80 6.85
CA GLU A 44 -10.53 5.13 7.66
C GLU A 44 -11.10 6.50 7.37
N GLN A 45 -10.25 7.45 7.02
CA GLN A 45 -10.60 8.87 7.02
C GLN A 45 -10.90 9.44 5.64
N TYR A 46 -10.57 8.71 4.59
CA TYR A 46 -10.63 9.23 3.23
C TYR A 46 -11.32 8.26 2.31
N VAL A 47 -11.90 8.79 1.23
CA VAL A 47 -12.36 7.93 0.15
C VAL A 47 -11.15 7.20 -0.45
N PRO A 48 -11.33 5.98 -0.95
CA PRO A 48 -10.22 5.23 -1.54
C PRO A 48 -9.55 6.00 -2.67
N THR A 49 -8.22 5.97 -2.68
CA THR A 49 -7.42 6.65 -3.70
C THR A 49 -6.97 5.62 -4.74
N LEU A 50 -7.31 5.88 -6.00
CA LEU A 50 -6.85 5.03 -7.10
C LEU A 50 -5.42 5.38 -7.45
N LEU A 51 -4.54 4.36 -7.46
CA LEU A 51 -3.17 4.50 -7.96
C LEU A 51 -3.00 3.61 -9.17
N GLU A 52 -2.46 4.18 -10.23
CA GLU A 52 -2.23 3.50 -11.49
C GLU A 52 -0.74 3.36 -11.76
N THR A 53 -0.37 2.54 -12.74
CA THR A 53 1.03 2.32 -13.11
C THR A 53 1.77 3.66 -13.25
N GLY A 54 2.90 3.78 -12.54
CA GLY A 54 3.71 4.99 -12.53
C GLY A 54 3.36 5.98 -11.44
N ASP A 55 2.23 5.79 -10.77
CA ASP A 55 1.86 6.63 -9.63
C ASP A 55 2.62 6.24 -8.38
N SER A 56 2.79 7.19 -7.48
CA SER A 56 3.40 6.93 -6.19
C SER A 56 2.65 7.68 -5.09
N MET A 57 2.83 7.23 -3.88
CA MET A 57 2.21 7.85 -2.72
C MET A 57 3.08 7.63 -1.49
N TYR A 58 3.09 8.62 -0.62
CA TYR A 58 3.81 8.59 0.65
C TYR A 58 2.81 8.92 1.76
N PHE A 59 2.79 8.12 2.81
CA PHE A 59 1.81 8.31 3.88
C PHE A 59 2.32 7.75 5.21
N ASP A 60 1.66 8.20 6.28
CA ASP A 60 1.89 7.72 7.63
C ASP A 60 1.23 6.36 7.79
N SER A 61 2.01 5.32 7.99
CA SER A 61 1.50 3.96 8.09
C SER A 61 0.81 3.64 9.41
N ASN A 62 0.84 4.55 10.38
CA ASN A 62 0.00 4.42 11.58
C ASN A 62 -1.48 4.55 11.23
N MET A 63 -1.79 5.29 10.18
CA MET A 63 -3.16 5.39 9.69
C MET A 63 -3.61 4.03 9.16
N PRO A 64 -4.67 3.43 9.74
CA PRO A 64 -5.14 2.14 9.24
C PRO A 64 -5.44 2.22 7.74
N HIS A 65 -4.87 1.29 6.99
CA HIS A 65 -4.94 1.31 5.53
C HIS A 65 -4.96 -0.11 4.98
N ALA A 66 -5.32 -0.23 3.70
CA ALA A 66 -5.28 -1.50 2.97
C ALA A 66 -5.15 -1.23 1.49
N TYR A 67 -4.56 -2.17 0.77
CA TYR A 67 -4.42 -2.13 -0.69
C TYR A 67 -5.39 -3.13 -1.30
N VAL A 68 -6.22 -2.65 -2.22
CA VAL A 68 -7.24 -3.46 -2.89
C VAL A 68 -7.06 -3.29 -4.39
N ALA A 69 -6.81 -4.39 -5.10
CA ALA A 69 -6.62 -4.35 -6.56
C ALA A 69 -7.88 -3.80 -7.24
N ALA A 70 -7.68 -3.00 -8.28
CA ALA A 70 -8.80 -2.39 -9.00
C ALA A 70 -9.58 -3.41 -9.82
N ASP A 71 -8.93 -4.51 -10.23
CA ASP A 71 -9.57 -5.60 -10.97
C ASP A 71 -8.82 -6.91 -10.70
N ASP A 72 -9.28 -7.99 -11.33
CA ASP A 72 -8.73 -9.34 -11.08
C ASP A 72 -7.34 -9.58 -11.67
N ARG A 73 -6.81 -8.63 -12.44
CA ARG A 73 -5.43 -8.70 -12.91
C ARG A 73 -4.43 -8.38 -11.80
N GLY A 74 -4.91 -7.72 -10.75
CA GLY A 74 -4.05 -7.34 -9.63
C GLY A 74 -3.12 -6.18 -9.95
N ALA A 75 -2.17 -5.96 -9.06
CA ALA A 75 -1.16 -4.91 -9.24
C ALA A 75 0.15 -5.38 -8.64
N GLU A 76 1.24 -4.79 -9.12
CA GLU A 76 2.57 -4.99 -8.54
C GLU A 76 3.11 -3.65 -8.10
N ILE A 77 3.65 -3.62 -6.90
CA ILE A 77 4.17 -2.38 -6.31
C ILE A 77 5.57 -2.58 -5.77
N LEU A 78 6.30 -1.48 -5.74
CA LEU A 78 7.50 -1.36 -4.93
C LEU A 78 7.09 -0.54 -3.72
N SER A 79 7.26 -1.09 -2.53
CA SER A 79 6.99 -0.34 -1.31
C SER A 79 8.27 -0.16 -0.50
N VAL A 80 8.37 0.96 0.20
CA VAL A 80 9.46 1.22 1.12
C VAL A 80 8.82 1.62 2.44
N THR A 81 8.99 0.79 3.44
CA THR A 81 8.49 1.08 4.78
C THR A 81 9.64 1.57 5.63
N ARG A 82 9.45 2.70 6.27
CA ARG A 82 10.42 3.21 7.23
C ARG A 82 9.88 2.89 8.63
N ILE A 83 10.69 2.17 9.37
CA ILE A 83 10.36 1.82 10.75
C ILE A 83 10.85 2.96 11.62
N ALA A 84 9.96 3.48 12.47
CA ALA A 84 10.33 4.54 13.41
C ALA A 84 11.42 4.05 14.36
N PRO A 85 12.41 4.90 14.70
CA PRO A 85 13.44 4.54 15.66
C PRO A 85 12.90 4.26 17.05
#